data_2e0e4cb238099b28b03f507774dbcaa5
#
_entry.id   2e0e4cb238099b28b03f507774dbcaa5
#
_cell.length_a   1.000
_cell.length_b   1.000
_cell.length_c   1.000
_cell.angle_alpha   90.00
_cell.angle_beta   90.00
_cell.angle_gamma   90.00
#
_symmetry.space_group_name_H-M   'P 1'
#
loop_
_entity.id
_entity.type
_entity.pdbx_description
1 polymer ?
#
loop_
_entity_poly.entity_id
_entity_poly.type
_entity_poly.pdbx_seq_one_letter_code
_entity_poly.pdbx_strand_id
1 'polypeptide(L)'
;MFTDSHCHLNYPDLSANLAQIREAMAAAKVTRALCICTTMEEFPDVHQLALDYDNFWATVGVHPDTEDMTEPSVQDLVDRAALPRVVAIGETGLDYYGMEDRKGGRTIADLEWQRERFRTHIRAAQITQKPLVIHTRSSSADTLAILRECGEADSATQAGGVFHCFTETAEVARAGLDMGYYISLSGIVTFKNAQHLRDVAAFVPLDRLLIETDSPYLAPMPYRGKTNNPSYVPFVA
;
A
#
# COMPACT_ATOMS: atom_id res chain seq x y z
N MET A 1 20.66 4.87 4.56
CA MET A 1 19.58 5.69 3.98
C MET A 1 18.36 4.81 3.85
N PHE A 2 17.18 5.35 4.19
CA PHE A 2 15.93 4.62 4.15
C PHE A 2 14.95 5.29 3.18
N THR A 3 14.02 4.51 2.67
CA THR A 3 12.84 4.97 1.94
C THR A 3 11.61 4.44 2.67
N ASP A 4 10.62 5.30 2.90
CA ASP A 4 9.30 4.87 3.36
C ASP A 4 8.47 4.51 2.12
N SER A 5 8.16 3.23 1.94
CA SER A 5 7.46 2.76 0.75
C SER A 5 5.94 2.95 0.80
N HIS A 6 5.38 3.43 1.92
CA HIS A 6 3.94 3.65 2.06
C HIS A 6 3.62 4.58 3.25
N CYS A 7 3.12 5.78 2.95
CA CYS A 7 2.66 6.76 3.95
C CYS A 7 1.55 7.66 3.41
N HIS A 8 0.72 8.23 4.30
CA HIS A 8 -0.39 9.13 3.95
C HIS A 8 -0.11 10.56 4.44
N LEU A 9 0.91 11.21 3.87
CA LEU A 9 1.35 12.55 4.28
C LEU A 9 0.33 13.67 4.03
N ASN A 10 -0.67 13.42 3.18
CA ASN A 10 -1.81 14.31 2.93
C ASN A 10 -2.82 14.33 4.10
N TYR A 11 -2.83 13.33 4.97
CA TYR A 11 -3.79 13.25 6.07
C TYR A 11 -3.56 14.37 7.09
N PRO A 12 -4.64 14.94 7.67
CA PRO A 12 -4.56 16.13 8.54
C PRO A 12 -3.56 16.00 9.69
N ASP A 13 -3.45 14.81 10.29
CA ASP A 13 -2.53 14.55 11.41
C ASP A 13 -1.06 14.74 11.03
N LEU A 14 -0.72 14.56 9.75
CA LEU A 14 0.64 14.67 9.23
C LEU A 14 0.85 15.97 8.43
N SER A 15 -0.08 16.34 7.56
CA SER A 15 0.06 17.51 6.70
C SER A 15 0.21 18.81 7.48
N ALA A 16 -0.49 18.94 8.62
CA ALA A 16 -0.35 20.08 9.51
C ALA A 16 1.06 20.24 10.11
N ASN A 17 1.86 19.17 10.13
CA ASN A 17 3.20 19.14 10.73
C ASN A 17 4.28 18.74 9.72
N LEU A 18 4.02 18.87 8.42
CA LEU A 18 4.86 18.33 7.35
C LEU A 18 6.31 18.85 7.40
N ALA A 19 6.52 20.13 7.72
CA ALA A 19 7.87 20.69 7.84
C ALA A 19 8.70 19.98 8.91
N GLN A 20 8.12 19.78 10.10
CA GLN A 20 8.78 19.07 11.20
C GLN A 20 9.01 17.58 10.89
N ILE A 21 8.04 16.95 10.20
CA ILE A 21 8.19 15.55 9.75
C ILE A 21 9.37 15.43 8.78
N ARG A 22 9.51 16.34 7.82
CA ARG A 22 10.63 16.34 6.87
C ARG A 22 11.99 16.55 7.54
N GLU A 23 12.06 17.43 8.54
CA GLU A 23 13.27 17.61 9.36
C GLU A 23 13.61 16.32 10.13
N ALA A 24 12.60 15.68 10.74
CA ALA A 24 12.78 14.41 11.43
C ALA A 24 13.19 13.27 10.47
N MET A 25 12.62 13.20 9.26
CA MET A 25 13.04 12.28 8.21
C MET A 25 14.52 12.46 7.86
N ALA A 26 14.95 13.70 7.64
CA ALA A 26 16.35 14.00 7.34
C ALA A 26 17.29 13.56 8.47
N ALA A 27 16.95 13.86 9.72
CA ALA A 27 17.70 13.44 10.90
C ALA A 27 17.78 11.90 11.03
N ALA A 28 16.68 11.20 10.71
CA ALA A 28 16.59 9.74 10.71
C ALA A 28 17.17 9.07 9.45
N LYS A 29 17.72 9.85 8.50
CA LYS A 29 18.24 9.39 7.20
C LYS A 29 17.18 8.71 6.32
N VAL A 30 15.93 9.08 6.47
CA VAL A 30 14.82 8.71 5.59
C VAL A 30 14.78 9.76 4.48
N THR A 31 15.27 9.38 3.32
CA THR A 31 15.53 10.33 2.23
C THR A 31 14.43 10.40 1.19
N ARG A 32 13.49 9.44 1.22
CA ARG A 32 12.40 9.33 0.24
C ARG A 32 11.14 8.81 0.90
N ALA A 33 9.98 9.18 0.35
CA ALA A 33 8.70 8.61 0.73
C ALA A 33 7.76 8.47 -0.48
N LEU A 34 6.95 7.41 -0.48
CA LEU A 34 5.85 7.21 -1.40
C LEU A 34 4.55 7.62 -0.69
N CYS A 35 3.94 8.70 -1.18
CA CYS A 35 2.67 9.22 -0.69
C CYS A 35 1.53 8.46 -1.38
N ILE A 36 0.69 7.82 -0.60
CA ILE A 36 -0.33 6.89 -1.06
C ILE A 36 -1.68 7.60 -1.19
N CYS A 37 -2.31 7.37 -2.34
CA CYS A 37 -3.67 7.81 -2.65
C CYS A 37 -4.67 6.70 -2.28
N THR A 38 -5.76 7.04 -1.59
CA THR A 38 -6.81 6.12 -1.17
C THR A 38 -8.19 6.44 -1.76
N THR A 39 -8.34 7.63 -2.37
CA THR A 39 -9.54 8.03 -3.13
C THR A 39 -9.18 8.89 -4.34
N MET A 40 -10.04 8.91 -5.35
CA MET A 40 -9.83 9.80 -6.52
C MET A 40 -9.98 11.27 -6.15
N GLU A 41 -10.76 11.56 -5.11
CA GLU A 41 -11.02 12.91 -4.60
C GLU A 41 -9.80 13.52 -3.92
N GLU A 42 -9.00 12.71 -3.20
CA GLU A 42 -7.77 13.18 -2.54
C GLU A 42 -6.53 13.17 -3.46
N PHE A 43 -6.62 12.53 -4.63
CA PHE A 43 -5.49 12.43 -5.55
C PHE A 43 -4.80 13.77 -5.85
N PRO A 44 -5.52 14.90 -6.06
CA PRO A 44 -4.87 16.20 -6.28
C PRO A 44 -3.92 16.59 -5.14
N ASP A 45 -4.30 16.37 -3.90
CA ASP A 45 -3.49 16.72 -2.72
C ASP A 45 -2.26 15.81 -2.60
N VAL A 46 -2.43 14.51 -2.80
CA VAL A 46 -1.34 13.52 -2.80
C VAL A 46 -0.34 13.82 -3.93
N HIS A 47 -0.84 14.13 -5.13
CA HIS A 47 -0.02 14.47 -6.28
C HIS A 47 0.74 15.79 -6.05
N GLN A 48 0.07 16.81 -5.47
CA GLN A 48 0.70 18.10 -5.17
C GLN A 48 1.89 17.95 -4.20
N LEU A 49 1.78 17.10 -3.18
CA LEU A 49 2.92 16.77 -2.29
C LEU A 49 4.12 16.24 -3.08
N ALA A 50 3.88 15.37 -4.06
CA ALA A 50 4.96 14.83 -4.88
C ALA A 50 5.56 15.85 -5.86
N LEU A 51 4.81 16.89 -6.24
CA LEU A 51 5.32 18.00 -7.06
C LEU A 51 6.09 19.03 -6.23
N ASP A 52 5.65 19.31 -5.00
CA ASP A 52 6.24 20.32 -4.13
C ASP A 52 7.58 19.86 -3.53
N TYR A 53 7.78 18.55 -3.42
CA TYR A 53 8.98 17.97 -2.76
C TYR A 53 9.65 16.94 -3.65
N ASP A 54 10.90 17.17 -3.98
CA ASP A 54 11.72 16.36 -4.90
C ASP A 54 12.02 14.94 -4.41
N ASN A 55 11.81 14.69 -3.12
CA ASN A 55 12.01 13.41 -2.46
C ASN A 55 10.70 12.65 -2.16
N PHE A 56 9.56 13.12 -2.69
CA PHE A 56 8.27 12.45 -2.59
C PHE A 56 7.79 11.99 -3.97
N TRP A 57 7.04 10.90 -3.99
CA TRP A 57 6.34 10.35 -5.13
C TRP A 57 4.90 10.05 -4.74
N ALA A 58 4.04 9.89 -5.71
CA ALA A 58 2.61 9.64 -5.52
C ALA A 58 2.19 8.31 -6.15
N THR A 59 1.10 7.76 -5.64
CA THR A 59 0.31 6.72 -6.31
C THR A 59 -1.03 7.28 -6.77
N VAL A 60 -1.76 6.51 -7.56
CA VAL A 60 -3.17 6.76 -7.88
C VAL A 60 -3.96 5.47 -7.70
N GLY A 61 -5.03 5.54 -6.90
CA GLY A 61 -5.87 4.37 -6.64
C GLY A 61 -6.96 4.67 -5.63
N VAL A 62 -7.77 3.64 -5.37
CA VAL A 62 -8.87 3.70 -4.41
C VAL A 62 -8.78 2.50 -3.48
N HIS A 63 -8.67 2.80 -2.18
CA HIS A 63 -8.60 1.78 -1.13
C HIS A 63 -9.84 0.87 -1.16
N PRO A 64 -9.69 -0.44 -0.97
CA PRO A 64 -10.79 -1.38 -1.06
C PRO A 64 -11.96 -1.10 -0.11
N ASP A 65 -11.71 -0.55 1.07
CA ASP A 65 -12.74 -0.28 2.08
C ASP A 65 -13.44 1.09 1.92
N THR A 66 -13.08 1.86 0.89
CA THR A 66 -13.72 3.16 0.62
C THR A 66 -15.06 2.92 -0.07
N GLU A 67 -16.14 3.42 0.55
CA GLU A 67 -17.51 3.41 0.03
C GLU A 67 -17.99 4.84 -0.31
N ASP A 68 -19.18 4.97 -0.89
CA ASP A 68 -19.85 6.25 -1.17
C ASP A 68 -19.02 7.22 -2.04
N MET A 69 -18.29 6.68 -3.01
CA MET A 69 -17.48 7.43 -3.96
C MET A 69 -17.75 7.01 -5.39
N THR A 70 -17.31 7.80 -6.35
CA THR A 70 -17.36 7.43 -7.77
C THR A 70 -16.29 6.39 -8.08
N GLU A 71 -16.69 5.20 -8.56
CA GLU A 71 -15.73 4.17 -8.99
C GLU A 71 -14.87 4.68 -10.14
N PRO A 72 -13.54 4.55 -10.06
CA PRO A 72 -12.67 4.98 -11.15
C PRO A 72 -12.81 4.03 -12.35
N SER A 73 -12.85 4.60 -13.55
CA SER A 73 -12.63 3.81 -14.76
C SER A 73 -11.14 3.48 -14.93
N VAL A 74 -10.84 2.50 -15.78
CA VAL A 74 -9.45 2.21 -16.17
C VAL A 74 -8.78 3.46 -16.75
N GLN A 75 -9.51 4.24 -17.59
CA GLN A 75 -8.97 5.44 -18.21
C GLN A 75 -8.67 6.54 -17.17
N ASP A 76 -9.51 6.73 -16.15
CA ASP A 76 -9.27 7.69 -15.07
C ASP A 76 -7.94 7.40 -14.34
N LEU A 77 -7.65 6.12 -14.09
CA LEU A 77 -6.40 5.69 -13.46
C LEU A 77 -5.21 5.86 -14.40
N VAL A 78 -5.35 5.48 -15.68
CA VAL A 78 -4.29 5.61 -16.69
C VAL A 78 -3.89 7.06 -16.89
N ASP A 79 -4.86 7.98 -17.03
CA ASP A 79 -4.61 9.40 -17.25
C ASP A 79 -3.84 10.02 -16.07
N ARG A 80 -4.23 9.70 -14.84
CA ARG A 80 -3.54 10.20 -13.64
C ARG A 80 -2.18 9.53 -13.44
N ALA A 81 -2.07 8.25 -13.75
CA ALA A 81 -0.80 7.54 -13.70
C ALA A 81 0.24 8.11 -14.68
N ALA A 82 -0.19 8.73 -15.79
CA ALA A 82 0.71 9.38 -16.73
C ALA A 82 1.30 10.71 -16.22
N LEU A 83 0.75 11.27 -15.15
CA LEU A 83 1.24 12.53 -14.58
C LEU A 83 2.63 12.38 -13.96
N PRO A 84 3.45 13.46 -13.95
CA PRO A 84 4.78 13.44 -13.34
C PRO A 84 4.72 12.98 -11.87
N ARG A 85 5.74 12.24 -11.44
CA ARG A 85 5.89 11.79 -10.03
C ARG A 85 4.87 10.73 -9.58
N VAL A 86 3.89 10.34 -10.39
CA VAL A 86 3.03 9.19 -10.11
C VAL A 86 3.76 7.92 -10.55
N VAL A 87 4.08 7.02 -9.63
CA VAL A 87 4.97 5.88 -9.88
C VAL A 87 4.31 4.51 -9.72
N ALA A 88 3.10 4.46 -9.16
CA ALA A 88 2.39 3.20 -8.94
C ALA A 88 0.87 3.39 -9.01
N ILE A 89 0.16 2.28 -9.21
CA ILE A 89 -1.31 2.18 -9.13
C ILE A 89 -1.66 1.60 -7.75
N GLY A 90 -2.37 2.36 -6.97
CA GLY A 90 -2.76 2.00 -5.60
C GLY A 90 -2.99 3.25 -4.73
N GLU A 91 -3.53 3.04 -3.54
CA GLU A 91 -3.75 1.76 -2.87
C GLU A 91 -4.95 1.04 -3.48
N THR A 92 -4.88 -0.26 -3.59
CA THR A 92 -5.95 -1.09 -4.17
C THR A 92 -5.91 -2.49 -3.56
N GLY A 93 -6.86 -3.34 -3.87
CA GLY A 93 -6.88 -4.71 -3.36
C GLY A 93 -8.21 -5.07 -2.71
N LEU A 94 -8.18 -5.84 -1.62
CA LEU A 94 -9.37 -6.35 -0.93
C LEU A 94 -9.24 -6.22 0.60
N ASP A 95 -10.32 -5.84 1.25
CA ASP A 95 -10.45 -5.82 2.72
C ASP A 95 -11.76 -6.48 3.16
N TYR A 96 -11.66 -7.68 3.74
CA TYR A 96 -12.81 -8.43 4.28
C TYR A 96 -12.84 -8.40 5.82
N TYR A 97 -12.03 -7.56 6.44
CA TYR A 97 -11.96 -7.50 7.89
C TYR A 97 -13.25 -6.92 8.50
N GLY A 98 -13.72 -7.59 9.54
CA GLY A 98 -14.86 -7.11 10.35
C GLY A 98 -16.22 -7.15 9.63
N MET A 99 -16.41 -8.09 8.71
CA MET A 99 -17.67 -8.21 7.95
C MET A 99 -18.91 -8.36 8.86
N GLU A 100 -18.78 -9.09 9.97
CA GLU A 100 -19.90 -9.30 10.90
C GLU A 100 -20.22 -8.03 11.70
N ASP A 101 -19.19 -7.38 12.23
CA ASP A 101 -19.34 -6.25 13.17
C ASP A 101 -19.24 -4.89 12.48
N ARG A 102 -18.15 -4.65 11.74
CA ARG A 102 -17.85 -3.34 11.15
C ARG A 102 -18.59 -3.09 9.85
N LYS A 103 -18.83 -4.14 9.07
CA LYS A 103 -19.48 -4.06 7.75
C LYS A 103 -20.96 -4.46 7.78
N GLY A 104 -21.56 -4.47 8.95
CA GLY A 104 -23.02 -4.65 9.11
C GLY A 104 -23.55 -6.03 8.74
N GLY A 105 -22.75 -7.10 8.95
CA GLY A 105 -23.16 -8.48 8.64
C GLY A 105 -23.11 -8.81 7.15
N ARG A 106 -22.31 -8.10 6.37
CA ARG A 106 -22.11 -8.40 4.94
C ARG A 106 -21.40 -9.73 4.74
N THR A 107 -21.72 -10.37 3.64
CA THR A 107 -21.01 -11.56 3.15
C THR A 107 -19.95 -11.18 2.12
N ILE A 108 -19.06 -12.12 1.78
CA ILE A 108 -18.08 -11.91 0.69
C ILE A 108 -18.81 -11.60 -0.63
N ALA A 109 -19.97 -12.19 -0.88
CA ALA A 109 -20.75 -11.90 -2.09
C ALA A 109 -21.18 -10.43 -2.19
N ASP A 110 -21.46 -9.78 -1.07
CA ASP A 110 -21.85 -8.37 -1.03
C ASP A 110 -20.69 -7.41 -1.32
N LEU A 111 -19.45 -7.93 -1.37
CA LEU A 111 -18.22 -7.18 -1.66
C LEU A 111 -17.70 -7.39 -3.09
N GLU A 112 -18.57 -7.79 -4.05
CA GLU A 112 -18.16 -7.94 -5.46
C GLU A 112 -17.59 -6.63 -6.05
N TRP A 113 -18.12 -5.50 -5.61
CA TRP A 113 -17.62 -4.18 -6.01
C TRP A 113 -16.14 -3.96 -5.66
N GLN A 114 -15.63 -4.49 -4.53
CA GLN A 114 -14.19 -4.44 -4.22
C GLN A 114 -13.38 -5.27 -5.23
N ARG A 115 -13.88 -6.46 -5.60
CA ARG A 115 -13.21 -7.35 -6.56
C ARG A 115 -13.17 -6.72 -7.96
N GLU A 116 -14.26 -6.09 -8.40
CA GLU A 116 -14.29 -5.37 -9.69
C GLU A 116 -13.39 -4.13 -9.68
N ARG A 117 -13.39 -3.37 -8.58
CA ARG A 117 -12.44 -2.26 -8.39
C ARG A 117 -10.99 -2.74 -8.48
N PHE A 118 -10.66 -3.84 -7.83
CA PHE A 118 -9.32 -4.41 -7.89
C PHE A 118 -8.93 -4.83 -9.32
N ARG A 119 -9.82 -5.50 -10.06
CA ARG A 119 -9.60 -5.82 -11.47
C ARG A 119 -9.37 -4.58 -12.33
N THR A 120 -10.10 -3.51 -12.07
CA THR A 120 -9.94 -2.22 -12.75
C THR A 120 -8.54 -1.64 -12.53
N HIS A 121 -8.05 -1.66 -11.31
CA HIS A 121 -6.69 -1.19 -10.98
C HIS A 121 -5.61 -2.08 -11.60
N ILE A 122 -5.77 -3.39 -11.59
CA ILE A 122 -4.83 -4.31 -12.25
C ILE A 122 -4.74 -4.00 -13.75
N ARG A 123 -5.87 -3.81 -14.44
CA ARG A 123 -5.88 -3.44 -15.88
C ARG A 123 -5.15 -2.12 -16.13
N ALA A 124 -5.38 -1.11 -15.28
CA ALA A 124 -4.67 0.18 -15.39
C ALA A 124 -3.16 0.03 -15.16
N ALA A 125 -2.75 -0.79 -14.19
CA ALA A 125 -1.36 -1.09 -13.90
C ALA A 125 -0.67 -1.78 -15.11
N GLN A 126 -1.34 -2.75 -15.72
CA GLN A 126 -0.83 -3.44 -16.92
C GLN A 126 -0.69 -2.50 -18.12
N ILE A 127 -1.67 -1.61 -18.37
CA ILE A 127 -1.61 -0.63 -19.46
C ILE A 127 -0.46 0.36 -19.26
N THR A 128 -0.29 0.84 -18.03
CA THR A 128 0.72 1.86 -17.70
C THR A 128 2.09 1.27 -17.41
N GLN A 129 2.19 -0.04 -17.24
CA GLN A 129 3.38 -0.76 -16.77
C GLN A 129 3.93 -0.19 -15.45
N LYS A 130 3.01 0.24 -14.57
CA LYS A 130 3.33 0.72 -13.22
C LYS A 130 2.94 -0.32 -12.18
N PRO A 131 3.77 -0.52 -11.15
CA PRO A 131 3.52 -1.53 -10.13
C PRO A 131 2.25 -1.25 -9.33
N LEU A 132 1.63 -2.32 -8.83
CA LEU A 132 0.51 -2.27 -7.90
C LEU A 132 0.98 -2.06 -6.46
N VAL A 133 0.25 -1.24 -5.69
CA VAL A 133 0.36 -1.20 -4.23
C VAL A 133 -0.88 -1.88 -3.65
N ILE A 134 -0.70 -3.12 -3.18
CA ILE A 134 -1.81 -4.02 -2.84
C ILE A 134 -2.05 -4.05 -1.34
N HIS A 135 -3.25 -3.66 -0.94
CA HIS A 135 -3.85 -3.93 0.35
C HIS A 135 -4.50 -5.31 0.35
N THR A 136 -4.22 -6.13 1.34
CA THR A 136 -4.94 -7.39 1.56
C THR A 136 -5.15 -7.61 3.06
N ARG A 137 -6.41 -7.77 3.45
CA ARG A 137 -6.77 -7.96 4.85
C ARG A 137 -7.94 -8.93 4.97
N SER A 138 -7.68 -10.11 5.52
CA SER A 138 -8.66 -11.22 5.61
C SER A 138 -9.20 -11.67 4.24
N SER A 139 -8.47 -11.43 3.16
CA SER A 139 -8.90 -11.59 1.76
C SER A 139 -7.88 -12.28 0.86
N SER A 140 -6.83 -12.86 1.43
CA SER A 140 -5.66 -13.37 0.69
C SER A 140 -6.01 -14.35 -0.42
N ALA A 141 -6.99 -15.24 -0.21
CA ALA A 141 -7.38 -16.23 -1.21
C ALA A 141 -7.93 -15.56 -2.48
N ASP A 142 -8.86 -14.61 -2.33
CA ASP A 142 -9.45 -13.88 -3.45
C ASP A 142 -8.43 -12.93 -4.08
N THR A 143 -7.59 -12.27 -3.26
CA THR A 143 -6.50 -11.41 -3.78
C THR A 143 -5.59 -12.20 -4.73
N LEU A 144 -5.09 -13.36 -4.29
CA LEU A 144 -4.23 -14.21 -5.12
C LEU A 144 -4.96 -14.80 -6.33
N ALA A 145 -6.25 -15.14 -6.18
CA ALA A 145 -7.05 -15.66 -7.29
C ALA A 145 -7.25 -14.62 -8.39
N ILE A 146 -7.61 -13.37 -8.03
CA ILE A 146 -7.82 -12.27 -8.97
C ILE A 146 -6.52 -11.87 -9.66
N LEU A 147 -5.39 -11.82 -8.94
CA LEU A 147 -4.10 -11.56 -9.56
C LEU A 147 -3.78 -12.61 -10.65
N ARG A 148 -3.98 -13.90 -10.38
CA ARG A 148 -3.78 -14.95 -11.37
C ARG A 148 -4.78 -14.86 -12.54
N GLU A 149 -6.06 -14.64 -12.24
CA GLU A 149 -7.13 -14.43 -13.24
C GLU A 149 -6.77 -13.31 -14.22
N CYS A 150 -6.22 -12.20 -13.69
CA CYS A 150 -5.83 -11.05 -14.50
C CYS A 150 -4.46 -11.19 -15.18
N GLY A 151 -3.78 -12.33 -15.05
CA GLY A 151 -2.51 -12.57 -15.73
C GLY A 151 -1.28 -12.05 -15.00
N GLU A 152 -1.38 -11.69 -13.73
CA GLU A 152 -0.24 -11.22 -12.94
C GLU A 152 0.76 -12.33 -12.56
N ALA A 153 0.43 -13.59 -12.81
CA ALA A 153 1.36 -14.71 -12.71
C ALA A 153 2.18 -14.95 -14.01
N ASP A 154 1.89 -14.22 -15.09
CA ASP A 154 2.60 -14.31 -16.36
C ASP A 154 3.53 -13.10 -16.52
N SER A 155 4.83 -13.34 -16.58
CA SER A 155 5.84 -12.29 -16.73
C SER A 155 5.71 -11.44 -18.00
N ALA A 156 4.97 -11.90 -19.01
CA ALA A 156 4.73 -11.16 -20.24
C ALA A 156 3.62 -10.09 -20.09
N THR A 157 2.73 -10.26 -19.13
CA THR A 157 1.56 -9.40 -18.94
C THR A 157 1.54 -8.67 -17.60
N GLN A 158 2.27 -9.17 -16.61
CA GLN A 158 2.24 -8.63 -15.26
C GLN A 158 2.73 -7.18 -15.18
N ALA A 159 2.08 -6.39 -14.34
CA ALA A 159 2.58 -5.11 -13.88
C ALA A 159 3.52 -5.26 -12.68
N GLY A 160 3.35 -6.33 -11.90
CA GLY A 160 4.04 -6.54 -10.63
C GLY A 160 3.57 -5.60 -9.55
N GLY A 161 4.25 -5.59 -8.41
CA GLY A 161 3.88 -4.69 -7.33
C GLY A 161 4.37 -5.13 -5.96
N VAL A 162 3.69 -4.65 -4.95
CA VAL A 162 3.99 -4.92 -3.54
C VAL A 162 2.72 -5.27 -2.77
N PHE A 163 2.78 -6.31 -1.96
CA PHE A 163 1.85 -6.50 -0.86
C PHE A 163 2.30 -5.59 0.28
N HIS A 164 1.63 -4.44 0.41
CA HIS A 164 1.98 -3.48 1.44
C HIS A 164 1.43 -3.91 2.80
N CYS A 165 2.00 -3.38 3.87
CA CYS A 165 1.60 -3.65 5.27
C CYS A 165 1.28 -5.13 5.51
N PHE A 166 2.17 -6.02 5.05
CA PHE A 166 1.92 -7.45 5.01
C PHE A 166 1.65 -8.02 6.40
N THR A 167 0.48 -8.63 6.57
CA THR A 167 0.05 -9.26 7.84
C THR A 167 -0.44 -10.69 7.67
N GLU A 168 -0.32 -11.23 6.46
CA GLU A 168 -0.84 -12.54 6.08
C GLU A 168 0.14 -13.68 6.42
N THR A 169 -0.15 -14.89 5.98
CA THR A 169 0.64 -16.08 6.29
C THR A 169 1.89 -16.22 5.42
N ALA A 170 2.81 -17.09 5.83
CA ALA A 170 4.02 -17.43 5.06
C ALA A 170 3.68 -18.01 3.67
N GLU A 171 2.58 -18.76 3.54
CA GLU A 171 2.10 -19.32 2.27
C GLU A 171 1.66 -18.22 1.31
N VAL A 172 0.98 -17.19 1.82
CA VAL A 172 0.59 -16.01 1.03
C VAL A 172 1.82 -15.23 0.57
N ALA A 173 2.79 -15.03 1.47
CA ALA A 173 4.05 -14.37 1.12
C ALA A 173 4.79 -15.13 0.01
N ARG A 174 4.91 -16.47 0.11
CA ARG A 174 5.52 -17.29 -0.95
C ARG A 174 4.78 -17.17 -2.28
N ALA A 175 3.44 -17.24 -2.25
CA ALA A 175 2.64 -17.09 -3.47
C ALA A 175 2.83 -15.72 -4.13
N GLY A 176 2.95 -14.65 -3.35
CA GLY A 176 3.30 -13.31 -3.86
C GLY A 176 4.70 -13.27 -4.47
N LEU A 177 5.70 -13.82 -3.78
CA LEU A 177 7.08 -13.90 -4.26
C LEU A 177 7.20 -14.73 -5.56
N ASP A 178 6.48 -15.86 -5.65
CA ASP A 178 6.45 -16.71 -6.87
C ASP A 178 5.87 -15.97 -8.07
N MET A 179 4.98 -15.00 -7.85
CA MET A 179 4.48 -14.08 -8.88
C MET A 179 5.40 -12.85 -9.08
N GLY A 180 6.57 -12.78 -8.43
CA GLY A 180 7.53 -11.68 -8.58
C GLY A 180 7.21 -10.41 -7.77
N TYR A 181 6.23 -10.45 -6.89
CA TYR A 181 5.87 -9.32 -6.03
C TYR A 181 6.86 -9.08 -4.91
N TYR A 182 6.86 -7.85 -4.40
CA TYR A 182 7.54 -7.48 -3.16
C TYR A 182 6.63 -7.70 -1.96
N ILE A 183 7.25 -7.91 -0.79
CA ILE A 183 6.59 -7.93 0.52
C ILE A 183 7.06 -6.71 1.29
N SER A 184 6.15 -5.88 1.78
CA SER A 184 6.49 -4.72 2.60
C SER A 184 6.04 -4.93 4.05
N LEU A 185 6.93 -4.65 4.98
CA LEU A 185 6.68 -4.77 6.42
C LEU A 185 6.51 -3.38 7.04
N SER A 186 5.45 -3.23 7.82
CA SER A 186 5.16 -2.01 8.59
C SER A 186 5.58 -2.14 10.05
N GLY A 187 5.30 -1.12 10.85
CA GLY A 187 5.56 -1.11 12.29
C GLY A 187 5.02 -2.33 13.06
N ILE A 188 4.04 -3.04 12.50
CA ILE A 188 3.45 -4.25 13.09
C ILE A 188 4.51 -5.33 13.35
N VAL A 189 5.54 -5.47 12.50
CA VAL A 189 6.60 -6.48 12.68
C VAL A 189 7.29 -6.36 14.04
N THR A 190 7.32 -5.13 14.60
CA THR A 190 7.94 -4.85 15.92
C THR A 190 7.04 -5.19 17.10
N PHE A 191 5.76 -5.52 16.88
CA PHE A 191 4.81 -5.76 17.95
C PHE A 191 5.07 -7.12 18.61
N LYS A 192 4.80 -7.21 19.92
CA LYS A 192 5.07 -8.42 20.70
C LYS A 192 4.44 -9.68 20.10
N ASN A 193 3.23 -9.56 19.56
CA ASN A 193 2.45 -10.70 19.04
C ASN A 193 2.69 -10.97 17.54
N ALA A 194 3.66 -10.31 16.90
CA ALA A 194 3.93 -10.42 15.47
C ALA A 194 5.05 -11.40 15.13
N GLN A 195 5.21 -12.50 15.89
CA GLN A 195 6.27 -13.49 15.61
C GLN A 195 6.16 -14.07 14.20
N HIS A 196 4.94 -14.38 13.74
CA HIS A 196 4.70 -14.88 12.39
C HIS A 196 5.21 -13.95 11.29
N LEU A 197 5.14 -12.62 11.49
CA LEU A 197 5.68 -11.64 10.52
C LEU A 197 7.22 -11.60 10.56
N ARG A 198 7.83 -11.78 11.72
CA ARG A 198 9.29 -11.92 11.82
C ARG A 198 9.78 -13.19 11.15
N ASP A 199 8.99 -14.26 11.23
CA ASP A 199 9.28 -15.52 10.52
C ASP A 199 9.14 -15.32 9.00
N VAL A 200 8.16 -14.53 8.53
CA VAL A 200 8.07 -14.11 7.12
C VAL A 200 9.29 -13.29 6.72
N ALA A 201 9.64 -12.27 7.51
CA ALA A 201 10.82 -11.42 7.24
C ALA A 201 12.11 -12.23 7.09
N ALA A 202 12.24 -13.32 7.86
CA ALA A 202 13.45 -14.16 7.86
C ALA A 202 13.66 -14.95 6.56
N PHE A 203 12.60 -15.25 5.80
CA PHE A 203 12.75 -16.00 4.54
C PHE A 203 12.55 -15.16 3.26
N VAL A 204 11.93 -13.98 3.37
CA VAL A 204 11.77 -13.09 2.21
C VAL A 204 13.15 -12.63 1.74
N PRO A 205 13.50 -12.78 0.44
CA PRO A 205 14.75 -12.30 -0.09
C PRO A 205 14.90 -10.78 0.10
N LEU A 206 16.10 -10.31 0.45
CA LEU A 206 16.34 -8.87 0.69
C LEU A 206 16.02 -7.99 -0.52
N ASP A 207 16.18 -8.53 -1.73
CA ASP A 207 15.84 -7.85 -2.98
C ASP A 207 14.34 -7.90 -3.32
N ARG A 208 13.53 -8.49 -2.44
CA ARG A 208 12.07 -8.55 -2.51
C ARG A 208 11.39 -8.02 -1.25
N LEU A 209 12.16 -7.47 -0.32
CA LEU A 209 11.67 -6.93 0.94
C LEU A 209 11.65 -5.40 0.91
N LEU A 210 10.52 -4.81 1.26
CA LEU A 210 10.37 -3.38 1.49
C LEU A 210 10.01 -3.12 2.96
N ILE A 211 10.19 -1.90 3.40
CA ILE A 211 9.77 -1.41 4.71
C ILE A 211 8.99 -0.11 4.55
N GLU A 212 8.04 0.10 5.42
CA GLU A 212 7.15 1.25 5.39
C GLU A 212 6.68 1.65 6.78
N THR A 213 6.04 2.81 6.89
CA THR A 213 5.38 3.21 8.14
C THR A 213 3.89 2.92 8.14
N ASP A 214 3.21 3.05 7.02
CA ASP A 214 1.74 3.15 6.93
C ASP A 214 1.20 4.29 7.81
N SER A 215 1.99 5.36 7.90
CA SER A 215 1.67 6.51 8.77
C SER A 215 0.46 7.31 8.25
N PRO A 216 -0.41 7.78 9.17
CA PRO A 216 -0.21 8.02 10.61
C PRO A 216 -0.44 6.82 11.52
N TYR A 217 -0.72 5.65 10.99
CA TYR A 217 -1.06 4.44 11.73
C TYR A 217 0.19 3.62 12.12
N LEU A 218 0.00 2.57 12.92
CA LEU A 218 0.91 1.45 13.13
C LEU A 218 2.32 1.82 13.62
N ALA A 219 2.46 2.89 14.43
CA ALA A 219 3.75 3.31 14.96
C ALA A 219 4.54 2.13 15.55
N PRO A 220 5.81 1.94 15.13
CA PRO A 220 6.65 0.83 15.61
C PRO A 220 7.03 1.00 17.07
N MET A 221 7.48 -0.07 17.71
CA MET A 221 8.13 0.05 19.02
C MET A 221 9.41 0.91 18.90
N PRO A 222 9.70 1.81 19.86
CA PRO A 222 8.98 2.03 21.12
C PRO A 222 7.86 3.09 21.05
N TYR A 223 7.47 3.51 19.86
CA TYR A 223 6.52 4.63 19.66
C TYR A 223 5.06 4.20 19.58
N ARG A 224 4.75 2.92 19.82
CA ARG A 224 3.38 2.42 19.76
C ARG A 224 2.40 3.28 20.56
N GLY A 225 1.24 3.60 19.95
CA GLY A 225 0.22 4.47 20.55
C GLY A 225 0.42 5.97 20.29
N LYS A 226 1.50 6.35 19.59
CA LYS A 226 1.71 7.72 19.08
C LYS A 226 1.32 7.79 17.60
N THR A 227 1.09 9.00 17.10
CA THR A 227 0.98 9.25 15.65
C THR A 227 2.29 8.83 14.97
N ASN A 228 2.20 7.93 14.01
CA ASN A 228 3.33 7.48 13.21
C ASN A 228 3.68 8.53 12.15
N ASN A 229 4.92 8.49 11.67
CA ASN A 229 5.35 9.31 10.54
C ASN A 229 6.58 8.66 9.86
N PRO A 230 6.94 9.05 8.63
CA PRO A 230 8.04 8.43 7.89
C PRO A 230 9.39 8.39 8.60
N SER A 231 9.66 9.30 9.54
CA SER A 231 10.93 9.27 10.30
C SER A 231 11.09 8.03 11.17
N TYR A 232 10.02 7.25 11.37
CA TYR A 232 10.04 6.03 12.17
C TYR A 232 10.35 4.76 11.34
N VAL A 233 10.45 4.84 10.02
CA VAL A 233 10.77 3.67 9.19
C VAL A 233 12.07 2.95 9.61
N PRO A 234 13.13 3.61 10.13
CA PRO A 234 14.32 2.91 10.63
C PRO A 234 14.06 1.95 11.81
N PHE A 235 12.95 2.11 12.52
CA PHE A 235 12.55 1.19 13.61
C PHE A 235 11.83 -0.06 13.08
N VAL A 236 11.45 -0.07 11.81
CA VAL A 236 10.92 -1.26 11.12
C VAL A 236 12.06 -2.09 10.55
N ALA A 237 13.16 -1.44 10.14
CA ALA A 237 14.36 -2.07 9.59
C ALA A 237 15.15 -2.83 10.67
#